data_3c1d40f24776793fe45b35436e51c4f1
#
_entry.id   3c1d40f24776793fe45b35436e51c4f1
#
_cell.length_a   1.000
_cell.length_b   1.000
_cell.length_c   1.000
_cell.angle_alpha   90.00
_cell.angle_beta   90.00
_cell.angle_gamma   90.00
#
_symmetry.space_group_name_H-M   'P 1'
#
loop_
_entity.id
_entity.type
_entity.pdbx_description
1 polymer ?
#
loop_
_entity_poly.entity_id
_entity_poly.type
_entity_poly.pdbx_seq_one_letter_code
_entity_poly.pdbx_strand_id
1 'polypeptide(L)'
;MQETIDYIKQAFELKNQASYKQAIEMLYKALELEPENTEIFFQLGELYFLLKNFERSKHYLDKVISANEGHIEALSVLAKIYEYSNDYSNALQNVQKIYDAQKNKKNLLRLIDILSKKGDVKRLKEFEDSDDEDVLCAIAKAYYDNKIHEKSQDILSKVMSLNSQNTDALLLLGKIYFDKSEFNKSKEIFAQFSSNSDNPEILNYSGLFALEDMRFEDAVKYFSKASSLDKKNPKYFYNLGNAYFYNGWIKEAVSSYMQAIQLDCENLDYRYSLAYLYYEIKNFDKAQKEIDYILEINPQHWQSHVINALLKLNNKDYLGAKSELEMNIKSGFSDNFTLISLSDVYRELQMYDKSQNMIEKVIKNNPESLNYKCKLAEILIHQKKFDESLDIINSIIEKDENYIKAYIIGAQAAFGKGDLDKTKEFAQTAISLDINYAKGYYWLAVVRFEEKDFDEAIECMRRAISYDVDNSEYYAFMSKIYETKKDYSAALEYMKEAESISGDTQYRTAVKRLAGLKKG
;
A
#
# COMPACT_ATOMS: atom_id res chain seq x y z
N MET A 1 6.07 65.12 9.10
CA MET A 1 4.72 64.54 9.24
C MET A 1 4.00 64.30 7.87
N GLN A 2 3.80 65.31 7.01
CA GLN A 2 3.12 65.09 5.70
C GLN A 2 3.96 64.16 4.80
N GLU A 3 5.26 64.39 4.74
CA GLU A 3 6.18 63.58 3.91
C GLU A 3 6.29 62.13 4.39
N THR A 4 6.24 61.88 5.68
CA THR A 4 6.17 60.52 6.26
C THR A 4 4.92 59.80 5.85
N ILE A 5 3.76 60.50 5.89
CA ILE A 5 2.45 59.96 5.48
C ILE A 5 2.49 59.57 3.98
N ASP A 6 3.11 60.41 3.14
CA ASP A 6 3.21 60.18 1.70
C ASP A 6 4.08 58.95 1.39
N TYR A 7 5.20 58.76 2.08
CA TYR A 7 6.02 57.51 1.95
C TYR A 7 5.28 56.26 2.41
N ILE A 8 4.53 56.33 3.51
CA ILE A 8 3.71 55.21 4.00
C ILE A 8 2.62 54.85 2.98
N LYS A 9 1.93 55.83 2.37
CA LYS A 9 0.94 55.61 1.31
C LYS A 9 1.56 54.96 0.09
N GLN A 10 2.70 55.46 -0.38
CA GLN A 10 3.43 54.86 -1.50
C GLN A 10 3.85 53.41 -1.20
N ALA A 11 4.32 53.12 0.02
CA ALA A 11 4.67 51.79 0.43
C ALA A 11 3.46 50.84 0.43
N PHE A 12 2.29 51.32 0.86
CA PHE A 12 1.04 50.57 0.83
C PHE A 12 0.59 50.25 -0.61
N GLU A 13 0.66 51.22 -1.53
CA GLU A 13 0.37 51.00 -2.95
C GLU A 13 1.33 49.93 -3.57
N LEU A 14 2.64 50.06 -3.30
CA LEU A 14 3.64 49.09 -3.76
C LEU A 14 3.46 47.69 -3.17
N LYS A 15 3.00 47.60 -1.91
CA LYS A 15 2.64 46.31 -1.27
C LYS A 15 1.49 45.66 -2.01
N ASN A 16 0.44 46.44 -2.38
CA ASN A 16 -0.70 45.92 -3.14
C ASN A 16 -0.33 45.46 -4.55
N GLN A 17 0.74 46.03 -5.13
CA GLN A 17 1.32 45.63 -6.41
C GLN A 17 2.34 44.46 -6.25
N ALA A 18 2.48 43.87 -5.06
CA ALA A 18 3.46 42.86 -4.71
C ALA A 18 4.93 43.28 -4.90
N SER A 19 5.20 44.60 -5.00
CA SER A 19 6.54 45.18 -5.13
C SER A 19 7.18 45.39 -3.75
N TYR A 20 7.29 44.33 -2.97
CA TYR A 20 7.66 44.38 -1.54
C TYR A 20 9.01 45.01 -1.24
N LYS A 21 10.02 44.83 -2.11
CA LYS A 21 11.35 45.44 -1.92
C LYS A 21 11.27 46.99 -2.03
N GLN A 22 10.55 47.48 -3.01
CA GLN A 22 10.35 48.93 -3.20
C GLN A 22 9.51 49.52 -2.07
N ALA A 23 8.49 48.79 -1.59
CA ALA A 23 7.70 49.22 -0.45
C ALA A 23 8.59 49.36 0.81
N ILE A 24 9.52 48.45 1.04
CA ILE A 24 10.48 48.52 2.14
C ILE A 24 11.38 49.76 2.02
N GLU A 25 11.85 50.11 0.82
CA GLU A 25 12.68 51.31 0.60
C GLU A 25 11.91 52.59 0.96
N MET A 26 10.61 52.66 0.60
CA MET A 26 9.77 53.81 0.98
C MET A 26 9.59 53.88 2.51
N LEU A 27 9.39 52.74 3.17
CA LEU A 27 9.27 52.70 4.63
C LEU A 27 10.58 53.09 5.34
N TYR A 28 11.75 52.75 4.79
CA TYR A 28 13.01 53.25 5.35
C TYR A 28 13.15 54.75 5.24
N LYS A 29 12.73 55.38 4.13
CA LYS A 29 12.70 56.84 4.02
C LYS A 29 11.77 57.45 5.05
N ALA A 30 10.60 56.85 5.27
CA ALA A 30 9.68 57.29 6.31
C ALA A 30 10.29 57.13 7.72
N LEU A 31 11.06 56.05 7.96
CA LEU A 31 11.70 55.74 9.24
C LEU A 31 12.86 56.73 9.56
N GLU A 32 13.56 57.23 8.53
CA GLU A 32 14.56 58.31 8.70
C GLU A 32 13.94 59.58 9.24
N LEU A 33 12.69 59.87 8.89
CA LEU A 33 11.96 61.05 9.36
C LEU A 33 11.32 60.84 10.73
N GLU A 34 10.83 59.64 11.01
CA GLU A 34 10.19 59.25 12.27
C GLU A 34 10.73 57.93 12.80
N PRO A 35 11.92 57.91 13.47
CA PRO A 35 12.62 56.71 13.83
C PRO A 35 11.92 55.76 14.82
N GLU A 36 10.94 56.27 15.60
CA GLU A 36 10.22 55.53 16.63
C GLU A 36 8.76 55.25 16.25
N ASN A 37 8.37 55.44 14.96
CA ASN A 37 7.00 55.28 14.52
C ASN A 37 6.64 53.77 14.46
N THR A 38 5.76 53.37 15.37
CA THR A 38 5.32 51.96 15.53
C THR A 38 4.55 51.43 14.31
N GLU A 39 3.83 52.31 13.57
CA GLU A 39 3.14 51.91 12.35
C GLU A 39 4.15 51.51 11.25
N ILE A 40 5.25 52.29 11.12
CA ILE A 40 6.32 51.95 10.16
C ILE A 40 6.98 50.62 10.54
N PHE A 41 7.22 50.37 11.81
CA PHE A 41 7.76 49.08 12.28
C PHE A 41 6.80 47.94 11.95
N PHE A 42 5.50 48.10 12.17
CA PHE A 42 4.52 47.09 11.85
C PHE A 42 4.52 46.77 10.35
N GLN A 43 4.46 47.77 9.49
CA GLN A 43 4.48 47.63 8.04
C GLN A 43 5.79 46.93 7.54
N LEU A 44 6.93 47.31 8.09
CA LEU A 44 8.21 46.62 7.79
C LEU A 44 8.17 45.17 8.23
N GLY A 45 7.67 44.92 9.45
CA GLY A 45 7.50 43.55 9.96
C GLY A 45 6.65 42.67 9.05
N GLU A 46 5.51 43.20 8.58
CA GLU A 46 4.61 42.51 7.68
C GLU A 46 5.21 42.25 6.28
N LEU A 47 5.91 43.25 5.70
CA LEU A 47 6.58 43.10 4.41
C LEU A 47 7.71 42.07 4.47
N TYR A 48 8.50 42.06 5.55
CA TYR A 48 9.53 41.03 5.74
C TYR A 48 8.94 39.64 5.94
N PHE A 49 7.78 39.52 6.58
CA PHE A 49 7.03 38.26 6.67
C PHE A 49 6.62 37.76 5.28
N LEU A 50 6.07 38.63 4.42
CA LEU A 50 5.69 38.28 3.05
C LEU A 50 6.89 37.85 2.20
N LEU A 51 8.08 38.42 2.45
CA LEU A 51 9.34 38.02 1.84
C LEU A 51 9.97 36.76 2.50
N LYS A 52 9.31 36.14 3.46
CA LYS A 52 9.82 34.99 4.26
C LYS A 52 11.13 35.28 5.01
N ASN A 53 11.46 36.55 5.24
CA ASN A 53 12.59 36.94 6.08
C ASN A 53 12.11 37.08 7.52
N PHE A 54 11.93 35.94 8.18
CA PHE A 54 11.31 35.85 9.50
C PHE A 54 12.13 36.55 10.60
N GLU A 55 13.46 36.55 10.51
CA GLU A 55 14.33 37.22 11.46
C GLU A 55 14.12 38.75 11.48
N ARG A 56 14.12 39.38 10.31
CA ARG A 56 13.86 40.82 10.21
C ARG A 56 12.42 41.16 10.56
N SER A 57 11.48 40.31 10.12
CA SER A 57 10.07 40.50 10.47
C SER A 57 9.89 40.53 11.99
N LYS A 58 10.44 39.54 12.69
CA LYS A 58 10.38 39.46 14.15
C LYS A 58 11.04 40.68 14.82
N HIS A 59 12.21 41.09 14.37
CA HIS A 59 12.91 42.24 14.90
C HIS A 59 12.02 43.53 14.92
N TYR A 60 11.33 43.79 13.82
CA TYR A 60 10.45 44.97 13.74
C TYR A 60 9.15 44.77 14.53
N LEU A 61 8.54 43.60 14.50
CA LEU A 61 7.32 43.31 15.26
C LEU A 61 7.58 43.31 16.77
N ASP A 62 8.73 42.90 17.25
CA ASP A 62 9.11 42.98 18.66
C ASP A 62 9.20 44.44 19.14
N LYS A 63 9.63 45.40 18.29
CA LYS A 63 9.57 46.83 18.59
C LYS A 63 8.12 47.30 18.72
N VAL A 64 7.23 46.83 17.86
CA VAL A 64 5.76 47.16 17.95
C VAL A 64 5.21 46.65 19.27
N ILE A 65 5.49 45.38 19.63
CA ILE A 65 5.01 44.78 20.88
C ILE A 65 5.63 45.45 22.12
N SER A 66 6.87 45.89 22.03
CA SER A 66 7.51 46.63 23.14
C SER A 66 6.83 47.98 23.39
N ALA A 67 6.31 48.64 22.36
CA ALA A 67 5.55 49.88 22.47
C ALA A 67 4.05 49.64 22.84
N ASN A 68 3.45 48.56 22.36
CA ASN A 68 2.07 48.18 22.64
C ASN A 68 1.94 46.64 22.69
N GLU A 69 1.98 46.08 23.89
CA GLU A 69 1.88 44.59 24.11
C GLU A 69 0.58 43.98 23.58
N GLY A 70 -0.46 44.77 23.40
CA GLY A 70 -1.78 44.32 22.91
C GLY A 70 -2.01 44.54 21.41
N HIS A 71 -0.99 44.84 20.62
CA HIS A 71 -1.14 45.04 19.17
C HIS A 71 -1.46 43.72 18.46
N ILE A 72 -2.79 43.52 18.22
CA ILE A 72 -3.34 42.21 17.77
C ILE A 72 -2.76 41.78 16.44
N GLU A 73 -2.61 42.71 15.47
CA GLU A 73 -2.07 42.39 14.15
C GLU A 73 -0.62 41.96 14.23
N ALA A 74 0.22 42.61 15.03
CA ALA A 74 1.62 42.23 15.24
C ALA A 74 1.73 40.87 15.93
N LEU A 75 0.94 40.64 16.99
CA LEU A 75 0.83 39.35 17.65
C LEU A 75 0.42 38.22 16.67
N SER A 76 -0.50 38.55 15.74
CA SER A 76 -0.98 37.59 14.75
C SER A 76 0.11 37.19 13.73
N VAL A 77 0.96 38.15 13.30
CA VAL A 77 2.09 37.88 12.41
C VAL A 77 3.17 37.11 13.14
N LEU A 78 3.51 37.50 14.38
CA LEU A 78 4.47 36.77 15.23
C LEU A 78 4.05 35.33 15.46
N ALA A 79 2.76 35.09 15.77
CA ALA A 79 2.26 33.73 15.95
C ALA A 79 2.47 32.88 14.68
N LYS A 80 2.19 33.43 13.48
CA LYS A 80 2.45 32.74 12.21
C LYS A 80 3.92 32.44 11.99
N ILE A 81 4.83 33.37 12.33
CA ILE A 81 6.29 33.14 12.23
C ILE A 81 6.69 31.97 13.11
N TYR A 82 6.21 31.91 14.36
CA TYR A 82 6.48 30.81 15.26
C TYR A 82 5.86 29.49 14.79
N GLU A 83 4.67 29.52 14.18
CA GLU A 83 4.07 28.34 13.55
C GLU A 83 4.94 27.80 12.39
N TYR A 84 5.50 28.68 11.54
CA TYR A 84 6.42 28.27 10.46
C TYR A 84 7.72 27.63 10.97
N SER A 85 8.17 28.00 12.16
CA SER A 85 9.34 27.40 12.81
C SER A 85 9.01 26.24 13.75
N ASN A 86 7.75 25.81 13.79
CA ASN A 86 7.21 24.78 14.71
C ASN A 86 7.41 25.13 16.20
N ASP A 87 7.63 26.41 16.53
CA ASP A 87 7.70 26.91 17.91
C ASP A 87 6.29 27.21 18.46
N TYR A 88 5.54 26.13 18.69
CA TYR A 88 4.17 26.26 19.18
C TYR A 88 4.06 26.82 20.60
N SER A 89 5.16 26.88 21.36
CA SER A 89 5.18 27.49 22.68
C SER A 89 5.06 29.00 22.58
N ASN A 90 5.85 29.65 21.74
CA ASN A 90 5.77 31.08 21.52
C ASN A 90 4.54 31.47 20.67
N ALA A 91 4.14 30.61 19.71
CA ALA A 91 2.89 30.80 18.99
C ALA A 91 1.68 30.86 19.96
N LEU A 92 1.62 29.93 20.92
CA LEU A 92 0.54 29.86 21.91
C LEU A 92 0.48 31.12 22.78
N GLN A 93 1.61 31.65 23.24
CA GLN A 93 1.63 32.88 24.05
C GLN A 93 0.99 34.06 23.29
N ASN A 94 1.34 34.21 22.00
CA ASN A 94 0.79 35.30 21.19
C ASN A 94 -0.72 35.08 20.90
N VAL A 95 -1.13 33.87 20.53
CA VAL A 95 -2.53 33.53 20.25
C VAL A 95 -3.38 33.66 21.53
N GLN A 96 -2.84 33.31 22.71
CA GLN A 96 -3.51 33.51 23.98
C GLN A 96 -3.77 34.99 24.25
N LYS A 97 -2.77 35.88 24.08
CA LYS A 97 -2.95 37.32 24.23
C LYS A 97 -4.04 37.86 23.29
N ILE A 98 -4.08 37.38 22.04
CA ILE A 98 -5.14 37.76 21.07
C ILE A 98 -6.51 37.31 21.58
N TYR A 99 -6.64 36.07 22.06
CA TYR A 99 -7.92 35.57 22.58
C TYR A 99 -8.36 36.30 23.83
N ASP A 100 -7.46 36.61 24.76
CA ASP A 100 -7.76 37.34 25.98
C ASP A 100 -8.24 38.77 25.70
N ALA A 101 -7.65 39.41 24.69
CA ALA A 101 -8.06 40.76 24.24
C ALA A 101 -9.40 40.73 23.49
N GLN A 102 -9.67 39.69 22.70
CA GLN A 102 -10.86 39.56 21.88
C GLN A 102 -11.43 38.13 21.97
N LYS A 103 -12.30 37.91 22.95
CA LYS A 103 -12.97 36.61 23.20
C LYS A 103 -14.08 36.37 22.16
N ASN A 104 -13.69 36.03 20.93
CA ASN A 104 -14.61 35.63 19.88
C ASN A 104 -14.34 34.22 19.38
N LYS A 105 -15.30 33.62 18.66
CA LYS A 105 -15.22 32.27 18.12
C LYS A 105 -13.96 32.05 17.25
N LYS A 106 -13.63 33.00 16.37
CA LYS A 106 -12.48 32.88 15.48
C LYS A 106 -11.17 32.75 16.22
N ASN A 107 -10.97 33.56 17.27
CA ASN A 107 -9.75 33.53 18.08
C ASN A 107 -9.71 32.28 18.97
N LEU A 108 -10.87 31.80 19.46
CA LEU A 108 -10.97 30.56 20.20
C LEU A 108 -10.59 29.34 19.33
N LEU A 109 -11.13 29.23 18.13
CA LEU A 109 -10.79 28.16 17.19
C LEU A 109 -9.27 28.14 16.88
N ARG A 110 -8.66 29.32 16.70
CA ARG A 110 -7.22 29.43 16.51
C ARG A 110 -6.43 29.01 17.74
N LEU A 111 -6.90 29.35 18.94
CA LEU A 111 -6.29 28.92 20.19
C LEU A 111 -6.33 27.39 20.34
N ILE A 112 -7.47 26.78 20.03
CA ILE A 112 -7.64 25.32 20.05
C ILE A 112 -6.68 24.64 19.07
N ASP A 113 -6.54 25.18 17.85
CA ASP A 113 -5.61 24.64 16.84
C ASP A 113 -4.15 24.67 17.34
N ILE A 114 -3.71 25.78 17.93
CA ILE A 114 -2.33 25.88 18.48
C ILE A 114 -2.14 25.00 19.70
N LEU A 115 -3.13 24.86 20.58
CA LEU A 115 -3.11 23.92 21.70
C LEU A 115 -2.95 22.47 21.21
N SER A 116 -3.67 22.11 20.15
CA SER A 116 -3.55 20.80 19.50
C SER A 116 -2.14 20.54 18.97
N LYS A 117 -1.60 21.47 18.17
CA LYS A 117 -0.26 21.38 17.56
C LYS A 117 0.85 21.31 18.61
N LYS A 118 0.69 22.01 19.73
CA LYS A 118 1.62 21.94 20.87
C LYS A 118 1.49 20.64 21.66
N GLY A 119 0.35 19.93 21.56
CA GLY A 119 0.04 18.77 22.40
C GLY A 119 -0.44 19.14 23.82
N ASP A 120 -0.85 20.39 24.05
CA ASP A 120 -1.36 20.87 25.34
C ASP A 120 -2.88 20.58 25.48
N VAL A 121 -3.20 19.29 25.37
CA VAL A 121 -4.59 18.81 25.41
C VAL A 121 -5.27 19.01 26.76
N LYS A 122 -4.51 19.24 27.86
CA LYS A 122 -5.10 19.45 29.19
C LYS A 122 -5.93 20.73 29.25
N ARG A 123 -5.53 21.76 28.52
CA ARG A 123 -6.23 23.04 28.50
C ARG A 123 -7.48 23.03 27.65
N LEU A 124 -7.64 22.06 26.74
CA LEU A 124 -8.88 21.91 25.97
C LEU A 124 -10.11 21.71 26.84
N LYS A 125 -9.91 21.14 28.06
CA LYS A 125 -11.00 20.95 29.04
C LYS A 125 -11.74 22.24 29.40
N GLU A 126 -11.06 23.39 29.34
CA GLU A 126 -11.65 24.69 29.66
C GLU A 126 -12.80 25.06 28.70
N PHE A 127 -12.83 24.42 27.52
CA PHE A 127 -13.76 24.73 26.43
C PHE A 127 -14.73 23.58 26.09
N GLU A 128 -14.66 22.44 26.79
CA GLU A 128 -15.49 21.24 26.54
C GLU A 128 -16.98 21.44 26.85
N ASP A 129 -17.33 22.49 27.63
CA ASP A 129 -18.72 22.81 27.97
C ASP A 129 -19.36 23.83 27.02
N SER A 130 -18.75 24.05 25.84
CA SER A 130 -19.29 24.89 24.78
C SER A 130 -20.57 24.29 24.18
N ASP A 131 -21.55 25.15 23.84
CA ASP A 131 -22.73 24.77 23.08
C ASP A 131 -22.55 25.02 21.56
N ASP A 132 -21.38 25.50 21.13
CA ASP A 132 -21.07 25.78 19.72
C ASP A 132 -20.48 24.53 19.05
N GLU A 133 -21.18 23.99 18.03
CA GLU A 133 -20.79 22.79 17.30
C GLU A 133 -19.38 22.88 16.69
N ASP A 134 -19.01 24.05 16.11
CA ASP A 134 -17.69 24.19 15.47
C ASP A 134 -16.58 24.18 16.52
N VAL A 135 -16.81 24.76 17.70
CA VAL A 135 -15.85 24.73 18.81
C VAL A 135 -15.68 23.30 19.32
N LEU A 136 -16.78 22.58 19.51
CA LEU A 136 -16.73 21.17 19.93
C LEU A 136 -16.06 20.29 18.87
N CYS A 137 -16.35 20.48 17.59
CA CYS A 137 -15.67 19.78 16.49
C CYS A 137 -14.16 20.06 16.48
N ALA A 138 -13.74 21.31 16.69
CA ALA A 138 -12.34 21.67 16.78
C ALA A 138 -11.65 21.00 17.99
N ILE A 139 -12.29 20.93 19.15
CA ILE A 139 -11.80 20.21 20.34
C ILE A 139 -11.69 18.71 20.07
N ALA A 140 -12.73 18.11 19.47
CA ALA A 140 -12.73 16.69 19.12
C ALA A 140 -11.59 16.36 18.15
N LYS A 141 -11.38 17.21 17.13
CA LYS A 141 -10.26 17.10 16.21
C LYS A 141 -8.92 17.22 16.91
N ALA A 142 -8.78 18.18 17.83
CA ALA A 142 -7.55 18.35 18.62
C ALA A 142 -7.23 17.09 19.45
N TYR A 143 -8.23 16.46 20.07
CA TYR A 143 -8.04 15.18 20.75
C TYR A 143 -7.66 14.05 19.79
N TYR A 144 -8.29 13.97 18.61
CA TYR A 144 -7.99 12.97 17.60
C TYR A 144 -6.54 13.10 17.08
N ASP A 145 -6.11 14.32 16.73
CA ASP A 145 -4.76 14.60 16.23
C ASP A 145 -3.69 14.22 17.27
N ASN A 146 -4.03 14.32 18.56
CA ASN A 146 -3.18 13.90 19.66
C ASN A 146 -3.41 12.44 20.12
N LYS A 147 -4.09 11.60 19.31
CA LYS A 147 -4.32 10.16 19.55
C LYS A 147 -5.16 9.83 20.78
N ILE A 148 -5.97 10.76 21.29
CA ILE A 148 -6.85 10.58 22.44
C ILE A 148 -8.28 10.30 21.93
N HIS A 149 -8.43 9.16 21.26
CA HIS A 149 -9.65 8.80 20.54
C HIS A 149 -10.91 8.72 21.44
N GLU A 150 -10.78 8.25 22.68
CA GLU A 150 -11.91 8.15 23.62
C GLU A 150 -12.52 9.52 23.91
N LYS A 151 -11.67 10.49 24.28
CA LYS A 151 -12.16 11.85 24.54
C LYS A 151 -12.71 12.52 23.28
N SER A 152 -12.10 12.28 22.13
CA SER A 152 -12.62 12.75 20.86
C SER A 152 -14.04 12.21 20.63
N GLN A 153 -14.29 10.92 20.89
CA GLN A 153 -15.62 10.32 20.78
C GLN A 153 -16.63 10.91 21.77
N ASP A 154 -16.21 11.18 23.02
CA ASP A 154 -17.08 11.80 24.02
C ASP A 154 -17.55 13.20 23.56
N ILE A 155 -16.63 14.02 23.05
CA ILE A 155 -16.98 15.35 22.53
C ILE A 155 -17.85 15.23 21.27
N LEU A 156 -17.53 14.30 20.35
CA LEU A 156 -18.35 14.07 19.16
C LEU A 156 -19.76 13.60 19.51
N SER A 157 -19.94 12.85 20.57
CA SER A 157 -21.26 12.47 21.07
C SER A 157 -22.09 13.69 21.48
N LYS A 158 -21.46 14.72 22.08
CA LYS A 158 -22.13 16.01 22.37
C LYS A 158 -22.53 16.71 21.06
N VAL A 159 -21.61 16.80 20.07
CA VAL A 159 -21.93 17.40 18.77
C VAL A 159 -23.10 16.68 18.11
N MET A 160 -23.08 15.35 18.09
CA MET A 160 -24.15 14.54 17.49
C MET A 160 -25.50 14.69 18.21
N SER A 161 -25.50 15.01 19.51
CA SER A 161 -26.73 15.31 20.25
C SER A 161 -27.31 16.69 19.89
N LEU A 162 -26.46 17.65 19.50
CA LEU A 162 -26.87 18.97 19.02
C LEU A 162 -27.32 18.90 17.56
N ASN A 163 -26.53 18.22 16.72
CA ASN A 163 -26.78 18.09 15.30
C ASN A 163 -26.30 16.72 14.79
N SER A 164 -27.23 15.78 14.66
CA SER A 164 -26.94 14.42 14.21
C SER A 164 -26.47 14.31 12.74
N GLN A 165 -26.58 15.38 11.95
CA GLN A 165 -26.18 15.44 10.56
C GLN A 165 -24.90 16.29 10.36
N ASN A 166 -24.19 16.63 11.44
CA ASN A 166 -22.95 17.39 11.34
C ASN A 166 -21.89 16.58 10.57
N THR A 167 -21.58 17.01 9.35
CA THR A 167 -20.69 16.29 8.41
C THR A 167 -19.27 16.16 8.96
N ASP A 168 -18.73 17.18 9.62
CA ASP A 168 -17.38 17.17 10.16
C ASP A 168 -17.27 16.21 11.34
N ALA A 169 -18.30 16.18 12.20
CA ALA A 169 -18.37 15.24 13.31
C ALA A 169 -18.50 13.79 12.83
N LEU A 170 -19.37 13.53 11.86
CA LEU A 170 -19.52 12.20 11.24
C LEU A 170 -18.22 11.74 10.57
N LEU A 171 -17.57 12.61 9.80
CA LEU A 171 -16.29 12.29 9.17
C LEU A 171 -15.24 11.91 10.21
N LEU A 172 -15.10 12.72 11.27
CA LEU A 172 -14.12 12.47 12.32
C LEU A 172 -14.43 11.19 13.10
N LEU A 173 -15.71 10.92 13.38
CA LEU A 173 -16.14 9.70 14.06
C LEU A 173 -15.87 8.45 13.20
N GLY A 174 -16.15 8.53 11.90
CA GLY A 174 -15.82 7.47 10.94
C GLY A 174 -14.32 7.16 10.89
N LYS A 175 -13.46 8.20 10.92
CA LYS A 175 -12.00 8.06 10.99
C LYS A 175 -11.55 7.40 12.30
N ILE A 176 -12.11 7.78 13.43
CA ILE A 176 -11.79 7.18 14.73
C ILE A 176 -12.12 5.70 14.73
N TYR A 177 -13.29 5.30 14.23
CA TYR A 177 -13.66 3.88 14.13
C TYR A 177 -12.72 3.12 13.17
N PHE A 178 -12.31 3.74 12.07
CA PHE A 178 -11.34 3.16 11.15
C PHE A 178 -10.00 2.90 11.84
N ASP A 179 -9.46 3.90 12.54
CA ASP A 179 -8.18 3.81 13.27
C ASP A 179 -8.22 2.78 14.42
N LYS A 180 -9.39 2.58 15.01
CA LYS A 180 -9.64 1.52 16.02
C LYS A 180 -9.86 0.13 15.42
N SER A 181 -9.80 -0.02 14.10
CA SER A 181 -10.13 -1.25 13.38
C SER A 181 -11.60 -1.71 13.56
N GLU A 182 -12.49 -0.81 13.96
CA GLU A 182 -13.92 -1.03 14.04
C GLU A 182 -14.58 -0.78 12.66
N PHE A 183 -14.14 -1.51 11.64
CA PHE A 183 -14.44 -1.24 10.24
C PHE A 183 -15.93 -1.22 9.92
N ASN A 184 -16.74 -2.10 10.53
CA ASN A 184 -18.19 -2.12 10.30
C ASN A 184 -18.85 -0.80 10.69
N LYS A 185 -18.52 -0.25 11.86
CA LYS A 185 -19.06 1.04 12.32
C LYS A 185 -18.58 2.19 11.45
N SER A 186 -17.30 2.19 11.08
CA SER A 186 -16.75 3.17 10.17
C SER A 186 -17.49 3.16 8.82
N LYS A 187 -17.70 1.97 8.26
CA LYS A 187 -18.43 1.77 7.00
C LYS A 187 -19.88 2.27 7.05
N GLU A 188 -20.59 1.99 8.15
CA GLU A 188 -21.96 2.48 8.37
C GLU A 188 -22.02 4.03 8.38
N ILE A 189 -21.02 4.69 8.95
CA ILE A 189 -20.93 6.15 8.94
C ILE A 189 -20.66 6.66 7.53
N PHE A 190 -19.64 6.11 6.84
CA PHE A 190 -19.31 6.58 5.50
C PHE A 190 -20.40 6.25 4.47
N ALA A 191 -21.21 5.22 4.69
CA ALA A 191 -22.37 4.90 3.85
C ALA A 191 -23.49 5.95 3.92
N GLN A 192 -23.54 6.79 4.98
CA GLN A 192 -24.49 7.89 5.08
C GLN A 192 -24.18 9.03 4.13
N PHE A 193 -22.93 9.13 3.66
CA PHE A 193 -22.53 10.14 2.70
C PHE A 193 -22.91 9.72 1.28
N SER A 194 -23.41 10.67 0.51
CA SER A 194 -23.72 10.44 -0.91
C SER A 194 -22.46 10.08 -1.70
N SER A 195 -22.60 9.17 -2.67
CA SER A 195 -21.55 8.88 -3.67
C SER A 195 -21.12 10.13 -4.47
N ASN A 196 -21.94 11.19 -4.45
CA ASN A 196 -21.65 12.47 -5.08
C ASN A 196 -20.96 13.48 -4.14
N SER A 197 -20.49 13.05 -2.96
CA SER A 197 -19.74 13.93 -2.07
C SER A 197 -18.60 14.65 -2.82
N ASP A 198 -18.42 15.96 -2.52
CA ASP A 198 -17.28 16.75 -3.02
C ASP A 198 -16.16 16.85 -1.98
N ASN A 199 -16.25 16.08 -0.90
CA ASN A 199 -15.18 15.95 0.09
C ASN A 199 -14.25 14.80 -0.30
N PRO A 200 -12.96 15.08 -0.67
CA PRO A 200 -12.03 14.05 -1.13
C PRO A 200 -11.69 13.00 -0.05
N GLU A 201 -11.76 13.40 1.21
CA GLU A 201 -11.47 12.48 2.33
C GLU A 201 -12.60 11.45 2.49
N ILE A 202 -13.87 11.87 2.41
CA ILE A 202 -15.02 10.96 2.41
C ILE A 202 -14.93 9.97 1.24
N LEU A 203 -14.64 10.47 0.04
CA LEU A 203 -14.47 9.64 -1.14
C LEU A 203 -13.32 8.63 -0.97
N ASN A 204 -12.23 9.05 -0.33
CA ASN A 204 -11.11 8.14 -0.06
C ASN A 204 -11.52 6.97 0.86
N TYR A 205 -12.23 7.23 1.96
CA TYR A 205 -12.71 6.14 2.83
C TYR A 205 -13.75 5.25 2.14
N SER A 206 -14.67 5.85 1.36
CA SER A 206 -15.62 5.08 0.55
C SER A 206 -14.90 4.16 -0.45
N GLY A 207 -13.81 4.64 -1.05
CA GLY A 207 -12.96 3.85 -1.93
C GLY A 207 -12.24 2.70 -1.21
N LEU A 208 -11.73 2.93 0.01
CA LEU A 208 -11.10 1.89 0.82
C LEU A 208 -12.08 0.77 1.17
N PHE A 209 -13.32 1.10 1.56
CA PHE A 209 -14.34 0.10 1.82
C PHE A 209 -14.81 -0.63 0.55
N ALA A 210 -14.82 0.06 -0.59
CA ALA A 210 -15.09 -0.59 -1.86
C ALA A 210 -13.99 -1.61 -2.25
N LEU A 211 -12.71 -1.32 -1.94
CA LEU A 211 -11.60 -2.28 -2.10
C LEU A 211 -11.76 -3.49 -1.18
N GLU A 212 -12.11 -3.26 0.09
CA GLU A 212 -12.34 -4.33 1.07
C GLU A 212 -13.48 -5.27 0.62
N ASP A 213 -14.53 -4.69 0.03
CA ASP A 213 -15.66 -5.44 -0.54
C ASP A 213 -15.36 -6.05 -1.93
N MET A 214 -14.13 -5.95 -2.43
CA MET A 214 -13.73 -6.38 -3.78
C MET A 214 -14.51 -5.69 -4.92
N ARG A 215 -15.12 -4.53 -4.65
CA ARG A 215 -15.80 -3.69 -5.64
C ARG A 215 -14.81 -2.73 -6.30
N PHE A 216 -13.90 -3.29 -7.09
CA PHE A 216 -12.73 -2.55 -7.61
C PHE A 216 -13.10 -1.38 -8.52
N GLU A 217 -14.12 -1.54 -9.37
CA GLU A 217 -14.59 -0.45 -10.24
C GLU A 217 -15.16 0.74 -9.46
N ASP A 218 -15.89 0.47 -8.36
CA ASP A 218 -16.39 1.53 -7.49
C ASP A 218 -15.26 2.22 -6.75
N ALA A 219 -14.26 1.45 -6.28
CA ALA A 219 -13.06 2.00 -5.67
C ALA A 219 -12.33 2.95 -6.63
N VAL A 220 -12.15 2.56 -7.91
CA VAL A 220 -11.58 3.42 -8.95
C VAL A 220 -12.38 4.72 -9.11
N LYS A 221 -13.72 4.67 -9.16
CA LYS A 221 -14.57 5.88 -9.27
C LYS A 221 -14.36 6.82 -8.09
N TYR A 222 -14.37 6.29 -6.86
CA TYR A 222 -14.17 7.09 -5.65
C TYR A 222 -12.79 7.74 -5.59
N PHE A 223 -11.72 6.98 -5.79
CA PHE A 223 -10.36 7.53 -5.73
C PHE A 223 -10.05 8.46 -6.90
N SER A 224 -10.57 8.21 -8.09
CA SER A 224 -10.43 9.12 -9.24
C SER A 224 -11.08 10.48 -8.93
N LYS A 225 -12.27 10.49 -8.31
CA LYS A 225 -12.91 11.73 -7.90
C LYS A 225 -12.12 12.41 -6.78
N ALA A 226 -11.67 11.67 -5.77
CA ALA A 226 -10.87 12.21 -4.68
C ALA A 226 -9.57 12.88 -5.18
N SER A 227 -8.82 12.19 -6.06
CA SER A 227 -7.57 12.72 -6.65
C SER A 227 -7.81 13.91 -7.59
N SER A 228 -8.98 14.01 -8.22
CA SER A 228 -9.33 15.16 -9.06
C SER A 228 -9.64 16.41 -8.24
N LEU A 229 -10.25 16.24 -7.06
CA LEU A 229 -10.60 17.32 -6.12
C LEU A 229 -9.38 17.85 -5.38
N ASP A 230 -8.49 16.97 -4.96
CA ASP A 230 -7.22 17.34 -4.33
C ASP A 230 -6.03 16.68 -5.05
N LYS A 231 -5.52 17.39 -6.05
CA LYS A 231 -4.40 16.96 -6.90
C LYS A 231 -3.03 16.95 -6.20
N LYS A 232 -2.95 17.45 -4.96
CA LYS A 232 -1.69 17.56 -4.21
C LYS A 232 -1.51 16.46 -3.17
N ASN A 233 -2.54 15.67 -2.92
CA ASN A 233 -2.49 14.60 -1.93
C ASN A 233 -2.01 13.29 -2.55
N PRO A 234 -0.78 12.83 -2.27
CA PRO A 234 -0.21 11.63 -2.87
C PRO A 234 -0.98 10.36 -2.51
N LYS A 235 -1.63 10.34 -1.32
CA LYS A 235 -2.37 9.17 -0.84
C LYS A 235 -3.55 8.80 -1.74
N TYR A 236 -4.20 9.79 -2.36
CA TYR A 236 -5.33 9.51 -3.26
C TYR A 236 -4.88 8.85 -4.56
N PHE A 237 -3.73 9.27 -5.09
CA PHE A 237 -3.12 8.63 -6.27
C PHE A 237 -2.60 7.23 -5.94
N TYR A 238 -2.02 7.04 -4.76
CA TYR A 238 -1.58 5.73 -4.29
C TYR A 238 -2.75 4.74 -4.18
N ASN A 239 -3.85 5.15 -3.52
CA ASN A 239 -5.05 4.32 -3.39
C ASN A 239 -5.72 4.06 -4.75
N LEU A 240 -5.69 5.04 -5.67
CA LEU A 240 -6.15 4.87 -7.04
C LEU A 240 -5.29 3.82 -7.78
N GLY A 241 -3.98 3.86 -7.59
CA GLY A 241 -3.06 2.85 -8.11
C GLY A 241 -3.39 1.44 -7.61
N ASN A 242 -3.66 1.29 -6.31
CA ASN A 242 -4.11 0.02 -5.74
C ASN A 242 -5.43 -0.46 -6.38
N ALA A 243 -6.41 0.44 -6.52
CA ALA A 243 -7.69 0.09 -7.13
C ALA A 243 -7.54 -0.35 -8.60
N TYR A 244 -6.72 0.35 -9.38
CA TYR A 244 -6.41 -0.04 -10.75
C TYR A 244 -5.68 -1.38 -10.80
N PHE A 245 -4.72 -1.63 -9.91
CA PHE A 245 -3.98 -2.90 -9.84
C PHE A 245 -4.91 -4.08 -9.59
N TYR A 246 -5.78 -4.00 -8.57
CA TYR A 246 -6.74 -5.06 -8.27
C TYR A 246 -7.81 -5.23 -9.37
N ASN A 247 -8.11 -4.17 -10.12
CA ASN A 247 -9.02 -4.24 -11.28
C ASN A 247 -8.33 -4.74 -12.57
N GLY A 248 -7.02 -5.02 -12.53
CA GLY A 248 -6.24 -5.47 -13.68
C GLY A 248 -5.84 -4.36 -14.68
N TRP A 249 -6.07 -3.10 -14.35
CA TRP A 249 -5.72 -1.95 -15.22
C TRP A 249 -4.29 -1.49 -14.94
N ILE A 250 -3.35 -2.29 -15.42
CA ILE A 250 -1.92 -2.21 -15.06
C ILE A 250 -1.27 -0.89 -15.47
N LYS A 251 -1.57 -0.37 -16.66
CA LYS A 251 -0.97 0.89 -17.14
C LYS A 251 -1.39 2.08 -16.30
N GLU A 252 -2.66 2.13 -15.93
CA GLU A 252 -3.27 3.15 -15.09
C GLU A 252 -2.72 3.05 -13.65
N ALA A 253 -2.53 1.84 -13.13
CA ALA A 253 -1.92 1.59 -11.84
C ALA A 253 -0.48 2.14 -11.76
N VAL A 254 0.37 1.82 -12.76
CA VAL A 254 1.74 2.36 -12.87
C VAL A 254 1.72 3.89 -12.88
N SER A 255 0.85 4.50 -13.71
CA SER A 255 0.75 5.95 -13.81
C SER A 255 0.37 6.60 -12.47
N SER A 256 -0.59 6.01 -11.76
CA SER A 256 -1.07 6.51 -10.47
C SER A 256 -0.01 6.41 -9.37
N TYR A 257 0.71 5.28 -9.27
CA TYR A 257 1.83 5.15 -8.34
C TYR A 257 2.95 6.15 -8.64
N MET A 258 3.29 6.35 -9.92
CA MET A 258 4.30 7.36 -10.30
C MET A 258 3.88 8.77 -9.92
N GLN A 259 2.60 9.12 -10.03
CA GLN A 259 2.08 10.41 -9.56
C GLN A 259 2.19 10.55 -8.03
N ALA A 260 1.86 9.50 -7.27
CA ALA A 260 2.04 9.51 -5.81
C ALA A 260 3.52 9.72 -5.43
N ILE A 261 4.45 9.02 -6.09
CA ILE A 261 5.90 9.16 -5.90
C ILE A 261 6.39 10.58 -6.26
N GLN A 262 5.86 11.17 -7.33
CA GLN A 262 6.22 12.54 -7.73
C GLN A 262 5.79 13.60 -6.70
N LEU A 263 4.64 13.38 -6.07
CA LEU A 263 4.10 14.28 -5.04
C LEU A 263 4.80 14.12 -3.69
N ASP A 264 5.24 12.91 -3.37
CA ASP A 264 5.95 12.58 -2.13
C ASP A 264 7.02 11.52 -2.44
N CYS A 265 8.21 12.00 -2.79
CA CYS A 265 9.34 11.14 -3.17
C CYS A 265 10.04 10.48 -1.97
N GLU A 266 9.77 10.93 -0.74
CA GLU A 266 10.37 10.40 0.48
C GLU A 266 9.63 9.15 0.98
N ASN A 267 8.37 8.98 0.59
CA ASN A 267 7.57 7.83 0.98
C ASN A 267 7.94 6.59 0.16
N LEU A 268 8.68 5.69 0.78
CA LEU A 268 9.16 4.47 0.14
C LEU A 268 8.05 3.44 -0.13
N ASP A 269 6.91 3.50 0.59
CA ASP A 269 5.79 2.56 0.40
C ASP A 269 5.16 2.70 -1.00
N TYR A 270 5.16 3.91 -1.56
CA TYR A 270 4.65 4.11 -2.93
C TYR A 270 5.54 3.44 -3.97
N ARG A 271 6.87 3.53 -3.79
CA ARG A 271 7.84 2.83 -4.65
C ARG A 271 7.79 1.33 -4.46
N TYR A 272 7.63 0.87 -3.22
CA TYR A 272 7.46 -0.54 -2.93
C TYR A 272 6.25 -1.14 -3.66
N SER A 273 5.10 -0.45 -3.63
CA SER A 273 3.90 -0.92 -4.34
C SER A 273 4.10 -0.95 -5.86
N LEU A 274 4.84 0.02 -6.42
CA LEU A 274 5.21 0.01 -7.83
C LEU A 274 6.16 -1.16 -8.15
N ALA A 275 7.15 -1.43 -7.29
CA ALA A 275 8.06 -2.57 -7.44
C ALA A 275 7.31 -3.90 -7.38
N TYR A 276 6.39 -4.04 -6.42
CA TYR A 276 5.54 -5.21 -6.29
C TYR A 276 4.67 -5.43 -7.54
N LEU A 277 4.04 -4.37 -8.07
CA LEU A 277 3.30 -4.43 -9.32
C LEU A 277 4.19 -4.91 -10.48
N TYR A 278 5.41 -4.34 -10.62
CA TYR A 278 6.35 -4.79 -11.66
C TYR A 278 6.75 -6.25 -11.49
N TYR A 279 6.92 -6.73 -10.26
CA TYR A 279 7.18 -8.14 -9.97
C TYR A 279 6.02 -9.05 -10.42
N GLU A 280 4.76 -8.69 -10.07
CA GLU A 280 3.56 -9.45 -10.41
C GLU A 280 3.36 -9.59 -11.94
N ILE A 281 3.66 -8.53 -12.69
CA ILE A 281 3.60 -8.57 -14.18
C ILE A 281 4.88 -9.13 -14.82
N LYS A 282 5.77 -9.74 -14.03
CA LYS A 282 7.03 -10.36 -14.46
C LYS A 282 8.01 -9.38 -15.12
N ASN A 283 7.90 -8.08 -14.87
CA ASN A 283 8.88 -7.08 -15.31
C ASN A 283 9.98 -6.94 -14.26
N PHE A 284 10.78 -8.00 -14.12
CA PHE A 284 11.77 -8.15 -13.04
C PHE A 284 12.84 -7.06 -13.06
N ASP A 285 13.25 -6.59 -14.24
CA ASP A 285 14.26 -5.52 -14.36
C ASP A 285 13.78 -4.19 -13.74
N LYS A 286 12.51 -3.83 -13.96
CA LYS A 286 11.95 -2.63 -13.35
C LYS A 286 11.70 -2.82 -11.85
N ALA A 287 11.21 -3.99 -11.45
CA ALA A 287 11.05 -4.32 -10.04
C ALA A 287 12.39 -4.19 -9.30
N GLN A 288 13.47 -4.74 -9.84
CA GLN A 288 14.80 -4.68 -9.23
C GLN A 288 15.29 -3.23 -9.06
N LYS A 289 15.10 -2.37 -10.06
CA LYS A 289 15.50 -0.95 -9.98
C LYS A 289 14.81 -0.20 -8.85
N GLU A 290 13.50 -0.40 -8.67
CA GLU A 290 12.78 0.25 -7.57
C GLU A 290 13.20 -0.32 -6.22
N ILE A 291 13.44 -1.63 -6.12
CA ILE A 291 13.92 -2.28 -4.89
C ILE A 291 15.34 -1.80 -4.53
N ASP A 292 16.25 -1.73 -5.50
CA ASP A 292 17.62 -1.22 -5.27
C ASP A 292 17.58 0.20 -4.72
N TYR A 293 16.74 1.08 -5.32
CA TYR A 293 16.55 2.45 -4.84
C TYR A 293 16.05 2.50 -3.38
N ILE A 294 15.06 1.67 -3.04
CA ILE A 294 14.51 1.62 -1.68
C ILE A 294 15.58 1.16 -0.69
N LEU A 295 16.33 0.10 -1.02
CA LEU A 295 17.35 -0.48 -0.13
C LEU A 295 18.60 0.40 -0.02
N GLU A 296 18.89 1.25 -1.00
CA GLU A 296 19.94 2.28 -0.90
C GLU A 296 19.59 3.34 0.16
N ILE A 297 18.31 3.78 0.20
CA ILE A 297 17.83 4.79 1.16
C ILE A 297 17.58 4.18 2.54
N ASN A 298 16.91 3.05 2.59
CA ASN A 298 16.57 2.32 3.81
C ASN A 298 17.00 0.85 3.72
N PRO A 299 18.25 0.52 4.11
CA PRO A 299 18.76 -0.84 4.08
C PRO A 299 18.01 -1.83 5.00
N GLN A 300 17.09 -1.35 5.83
CA GLN A 300 16.29 -2.19 6.74
C GLN A 300 14.82 -2.27 6.29
N HIS A 301 14.48 -1.87 5.07
CA HIS A 301 13.12 -1.96 4.54
C HIS A 301 12.75 -3.43 4.27
N TRP A 302 12.18 -4.08 5.28
CA TRP A 302 11.97 -5.53 5.30
C TRP A 302 11.08 -6.04 4.15
N GLN A 303 10.05 -5.28 3.75
CA GLN A 303 9.18 -5.69 2.62
C GLN A 303 9.98 -5.75 1.32
N SER A 304 10.90 -4.81 1.10
CA SER A 304 11.75 -4.81 -0.09
C SER A 304 12.72 -5.98 -0.11
N HIS A 305 13.23 -6.42 1.04
CA HIS A 305 14.03 -7.64 1.13
C HIS A 305 13.25 -8.87 0.70
N VAL A 306 11.93 -8.94 0.98
CA VAL A 306 11.10 -10.07 0.51
C VAL A 306 11.01 -10.07 -1.00
N ILE A 307 10.70 -8.94 -1.64
CA ILE A 307 10.65 -8.86 -3.11
C ILE A 307 12.03 -9.13 -3.73
N ASN A 308 13.11 -8.60 -3.13
CA ASN A 308 14.48 -8.89 -3.56
C ASN A 308 14.79 -10.40 -3.53
N ALA A 309 14.36 -11.09 -2.46
CA ALA A 309 14.49 -12.53 -2.36
C ALA A 309 13.69 -13.27 -3.44
N LEU A 310 12.49 -12.82 -3.76
CA LEU A 310 11.67 -13.41 -4.83
C LEU A 310 12.28 -13.18 -6.22
N LEU A 311 12.89 -12.00 -6.46
CA LEU A 311 13.66 -11.73 -7.68
C LEU A 311 14.90 -12.62 -7.78
N LYS A 312 15.64 -12.83 -6.68
CA LYS A 312 16.75 -13.78 -6.62
C LYS A 312 16.29 -15.22 -6.84
N LEU A 313 15.13 -15.61 -6.27
CA LEU A 313 14.53 -16.93 -6.49
C LEU A 313 14.22 -17.16 -7.98
N ASN A 314 13.63 -16.17 -8.65
CA ASN A 314 13.38 -16.23 -10.09
C ASN A 314 14.67 -16.39 -10.91
N ASN A 315 15.76 -15.75 -10.48
CA ASN A 315 17.09 -15.86 -11.09
C ASN A 315 17.86 -17.14 -10.64
N LYS A 316 17.19 -18.05 -9.92
CA LYS A 316 17.77 -19.30 -9.36
C LYS A 316 18.91 -19.06 -8.35
N ASP A 317 19.05 -17.84 -7.80
CA ASP A 317 19.94 -17.54 -6.68
C ASP A 317 19.24 -17.88 -5.34
N TYR A 318 19.09 -19.17 -5.11
CA TYR A 318 18.38 -19.69 -3.92
C TYR A 318 19.09 -19.35 -2.60
N LEU A 319 20.44 -19.29 -2.61
CA LEU A 319 21.21 -18.97 -1.42
C LEU A 319 21.11 -17.48 -1.06
N GLY A 320 21.16 -16.60 -2.05
CA GLY A 320 20.92 -15.18 -1.86
C GLY A 320 19.51 -14.89 -1.37
N ALA A 321 18.49 -15.51 -1.97
CA ALA A 321 17.10 -15.42 -1.53
C ALA A 321 16.91 -15.89 -0.07
N LYS A 322 17.51 -17.03 0.30
CA LYS A 322 17.48 -17.54 1.66
C LYS A 322 18.09 -16.56 2.66
N SER A 323 19.25 -15.98 2.34
CA SER A 323 19.95 -15.02 3.22
C SER A 323 19.10 -13.81 3.54
N GLU A 324 18.44 -13.22 2.53
CA GLU A 324 17.53 -12.08 2.69
C GLU A 324 16.37 -12.37 3.65
N LEU A 325 15.68 -13.51 3.43
CA LEU A 325 14.49 -13.85 4.20
C LEU A 325 14.84 -14.31 5.63
N GLU A 326 15.93 -15.06 5.82
CA GLU A 326 16.40 -15.43 7.17
C GLU A 326 16.84 -14.19 7.97
N MET A 327 17.41 -13.17 7.31
CA MET A 327 17.76 -11.91 7.94
C MET A 327 16.50 -11.16 8.41
N ASN A 328 15.47 -11.10 7.59
CA ASN A 328 14.19 -10.50 7.97
C ASN A 328 13.59 -11.14 9.22
N ILE A 329 13.55 -12.49 9.25
CA ILE A 329 13.01 -13.23 10.40
C ILE A 329 13.85 -12.97 11.67
N LYS A 330 15.18 -12.93 11.57
CA LYS A 330 16.06 -12.59 12.69
C LYS A 330 15.82 -11.18 13.22
N SER A 331 15.44 -10.25 12.34
CA SER A 331 15.10 -8.86 12.69
C SER A 331 13.67 -8.71 13.24
N GLY A 332 12.92 -9.82 13.39
CA GLY A 332 11.58 -9.82 13.96
C GLY A 332 10.45 -9.71 12.93
N PHE A 333 10.75 -9.64 11.63
CA PHE A 333 9.77 -9.55 10.56
C PHE A 333 9.44 -10.95 10.02
N SER A 334 8.37 -11.54 10.51
CA SER A 334 7.95 -12.91 10.20
C SER A 334 6.46 -13.00 9.86
N ASP A 335 6.01 -12.09 8.99
CA ASP A 335 4.66 -12.14 8.46
C ASP A 335 4.45 -13.37 7.55
N ASN A 336 3.20 -13.68 7.23
CA ASN A 336 2.87 -14.86 6.43
C ASN A 336 3.54 -14.82 5.05
N PHE A 337 3.68 -13.65 4.43
CA PHE A 337 4.29 -13.52 3.11
C PHE A 337 5.79 -13.87 3.16
N THR A 338 6.51 -13.37 4.16
CA THR A 338 7.92 -13.71 4.41
C THR A 338 8.10 -15.20 4.69
N LEU A 339 7.25 -15.81 5.53
CA LEU A 339 7.32 -17.23 5.87
C LEU A 339 7.05 -18.13 4.66
N ILE A 340 6.04 -17.80 3.84
CA ILE A 340 5.72 -18.54 2.62
C ILE A 340 6.87 -18.44 1.63
N SER A 341 7.41 -17.24 1.41
CA SER A 341 8.53 -17.02 0.49
C SER A 341 9.76 -17.82 0.93
N LEU A 342 10.07 -17.87 2.25
CA LEU A 342 11.17 -18.66 2.76
C LEU A 342 10.90 -20.17 2.64
N SER A 343 9.65 -20.59 2.81
CA SER A 343 9.27 -22.00 2.58
C SER A 343 9.51 -22.40 1.13
N ASP A 344 9.15 -21.56 0.16
CA ASP A 344 9.37 -21.81 -1.26
C ASP A 344 10.88 -21.89 -1.56
N VAL A 345 11.71 -21.00 -0.99
CA VAL A 345 13.17 -21.03 -1.13
C VAL A 345 13.77 -22.32 -0.51
N TYR A 346 13.31 -22.71 0.68
CA TYR A 346 13.77 -23.97 1.29
C TYR A 346 13.38 -25.20 0.46
N ARG A 347 12.21 -25.19 -0.19
CA ARG A 347 11.79 -26.26 -1.09
C ARG A 347 12.72 -26.37 -2.29
N GLU A 348 13.10 -25.26 -2.93
CA GLU A 348 14.05 -25.24 -4.05
C GLU A 348 15.45 -25.71 -3.62
N LEU A 349 15.85 -25.44 -2.38
CA LEU A 349 17.08 -25.95 -1.78
C LEU A 349 16.95 -27.38 -1.26
N GLN A 350 15.82 -28.05 -1.48
CA GLN A 350 15.51 -29.41 -0.98
C GLN A 350 15.56 -29.54 0.56
N MET A 351 15.43 -28.41 1.28
CA MET A 351 15.42 -28.36 2.75
C MET A 351 13.97 -28.53 3.25
N TYR A 352 13.34 -29.65 2.90
CA TYR A 352 11.89 -29.86 3.07
C TYR A 352 11.38 -29.73 4.51
N ASP A 353 12.17 -30.20 5.51
CA ASP A 353 11.79 -30.08 6.92
C ASP A 353 11.70 -28.61 7.37
N LYS A 354 12.61 -27.76 6.88
CA LYS A 354 12.56 -26.34 7.15
C LYS A 354 11.40 -25.67 6.41
N SER A 355 11.15 -26.05 5.17
CA SER A 355 10.02 -25.60 4.37
C SER A 355 8.70 -25.91 5.10
N GLN A 356 8.53 -27.15 5.58
CA GLN A 356 7.38 -27.59 6.37
C GLN A 356 7.18 -26.72 7.62
N ASN A 357 8.24 -26.51 8.40
CA ASN A 357 8.15 -25.69 9.62
C ASN A 357 7.66 -24.26 9.34
N MET A 358 8.06 -23.64 8.21
CA MET A 358 7.59 -22.31 7.84
C MET A 358 6.09 -22.33 7.51
N ILE A 359 5.61 -23.29 6.73
CA ILE A 359 4.19 -23.37 6.36
C ILE A 359 3.32 -23.73 7.58
N GLU A 360 3.78 -24.59 8.49
CA GLU A 360 3.06 -24.90 9.74
C GLU A 360 2.85 -23.65 10.61
N LYS A 361 3.84 -22.73 10.68
CA LYS A 361 3.67 -21.44 11.36
C LYS A 361 2.58 -20.59 10.69
N VAL A 362 2.56 -20.56 9.35
CA VAL A 362 1.52 -19.84 8.58
C VAL A 362 0.14 -20.43 8.83
N ILE A 363 0.01 -21.77 8.84
CA ILE A 363 -1.24 -22.47 9.13
C ILE A 363 -1.73 -22.16 10.56
N LYS A 364 -0.81 -22.10 11.54
CA LYS A 364 -1.16 -21.74 12.92
C LYS A 364 -1.80 -20.34 13.01
N ASN A 365 -1.33 -19.39 12.18
CA ASN A 365 -1.91 -18.04 12.12
C ASN A 365 -3.25 -18.03 11.37
N ASN A 366 -3.44 -18.94 10.40
CA ASN A 366 -4.62 -19.01 9.52
C ASN A 366 -5.08 -20.46 9.34
N PRO A 367 -5.65 -21.10 10.37
CA PRO A 367 -5.95 -22.54 10.37
C PRO A 367 -7.02 -22.95 9.35
N GLU A 368 -7.86 -21.99 8.93
CA GLU A 368 -8.96 -22.23 8.00
C GLU A 368 -8.53 -22.17 6.51
N SER A 369 -7.32 -21.68 6.22
CA SER A 369 -6.86 -21.52 4.84
C SER A 369 -6.56 -22.85 4.16
N LEU A 370 -7.40 -23.26 3.22
CA LEU A 370 -7.20 -24.46 2.42
C LEU A 370 -5.94 -24.38 1.54
N ASN A 371 -5.61 -23.18 1.06
CA ASN A 371 -4.42 -22.96 0.24
C ASN A 371 -3.12 -23.28 0.98
N TYR A 372 -3.00 -22.88 2.26
CA TYR A 372 -1.80 -23.18 3.06
C TYR A 372 -1.70 -24.68 3.40
N LYS A 373 -2.84 -25.35 3.64
CA LYS A 373 -2.89 -26.80 3.80
C LYS A 373 -2.45 -27.53 2.53
N CYS A 374 -2.85 -27.05 1.35
CA CYS A 374 -2.37 -27.56 0.08
C CYS A 374 -0.84 -27.41 -0.08
N LYS A 375 -0.28 -26.25 0.29
CA LYS A 375 1.19 -26.07 0.26
C LYS A 375 1.90 -27.05 1.19
N LEU A 376 1.34 -27.34 2.36
CA LEU A 376 1.89 -28.36 3.26
C LEU A 376 1.86 -29.76 2.61
N ALA A 377 0.73 -30.13 2.01
CA ALA A 377 0.59 -31.41 1.30
C ALA A 377 1.60 -31.56 0.14
N GLU A 378 1.85 -30.50 -0.64
CA GLU A 378 2.89 -30.47 -1.68
C GLU A 378 4.30 -30.71 -1.10
N ILE A 379 4.63 -30.09 0.06
CA ILE A 379 5.93 -30.30 0.73
C ILE A 379 6.06 -31.75 1.21
N LEU A 380 5.01 -32.33 1.78
CA LEU A 380 5.00 -33.72 2.23
C LEU A 380 5.22 -34.72 1.08
N ILE A 381 4.70 -34.41 -0.12
CA ILE A 381 4.99 -35.23 -1.33
C ILE A 381 6.50 -35.23 -1.63
N HIS A 382 7.15 -34.06 -1.56
CA HIS A 382 8.60 -33.99 -1.75
C HIS A 382 9.39 -34.72 -0.68
N GLN A 383 8.86 -34.82 0.54
CA GLN A 383 9.44 -35.69 1.61
C GLN A 383 9.09 -37.16 1.44
N LYS A 384 8.32 -37.55 0.41
CA LYS A 384 7.77 -38.88 0.18
C LYS A 384 6.81 -39.38 1.29
N LYS A 385 6.23 -38.46 2.04
CA LYS A 385 5.21 -38.71 3.07
C LYS A 385 3.81 -38.69 2.43
N PHE A 386 3.58 -39.63 1.52
CA PHE A 386 2.37 -39.58 0.67
C PHE A 386 1.07 -39.78 1.47
N ASP A 387 1.08 -40.63 2.49
CA ASP A 387 -0.10 -40.87 3.33
C ASP A 387 -0.49 -39.64 4.11
N GLU A 388 0.45 -38.94 4.76
CA GLU A 388 0.21 -37.70 5.48
C GLU A 388 -0.33 -36.59 4.52
N SER A 389 0.20 -36.54 3.30
CA SER A 389 -0.29 -35.63 2.27
C SER A 389 -1.75 -35.93 1.89
N LEU A 390 -2.08 -37.23 1.67
CA LEU A 390 -3.43 -37.66 1.33
C LEU A 390 -4.44 -37.38 2.46
N ASP A 391 -4.04 -37.55 3.73
CA ASP A 391 -4.89 -37.23 4.87
C ASP A 391 -5.25 -35.75 4.91
N ILE A 392 -4.27 -34.86 4.66
CA ILE A 392 -4.54 -33.42 4.55
C ILE A 392 -5.48 -33.14 3.37
N ILE A 393 -5.23 -33.72 2.20
CA ILE A 393 -6.06 -33.52 1.00
C ILE A 393 -7.49 -33.99 1.25
N ASN A 394 -7.70 -35.16 1.85
CA ASN A 394 -9.04 -35.64 2.20
C ASN A 394 -9.75 -34.66 3.15
N SER A 395 -9.05 -34.12 4.16
CA SER A 395 -9.64 -33.11 5.06
C SER A 395 -10.02 -31.80 4.36
N ILE A 396 -9.33 -31.43 3.28
CA ILE A 396 -9.67 -30.27 2.45
C ILE A 396 -10.94 -30.56 1.64
N ILE A 397 -11.00 -31.73 1.00
CA ILE A 397 -12.14 -32.16 0.17
C ILE A 397 -13.40 -32.31 1.02
N GLU A 398 -13.32 -32.85 2.25
CA GLU A 398 -14.43 -32.92 3.19
C GLU A 398 -14.99 -31.53 3.54
N LYS A 399 -14.15 -30.51 3.55
CA LYS A 399 -14.54 -29.13 3.85
C LYS A 399 -15.07 -28.38 2.63
N ASP A 400 -14.47 -28.62 1.47
CA ASP A 400 -14.85 -28.02 0.18
C ASP A 400 -14.62 -29.04 -0.94
N GLU A 401 -15.68 -29.74 -1.33
CA GLU A 401 -15.66 -30.75 -2.40
C GLU A 401 -15.37 -30.15 -3.79
N ASN A 402 -15.51 -28.84 -3.95
CA ASN A 402 -15.23 -28.15 -5.21
C ASN A 402 -13.81 -27.56 -5.29
N TYR A 403 -12.95 -27.80 -4.29
CA TYR A 403 -11.60 -27.24 -4.28
C TYR A 403 -10.66 -28.01 -5.21
N ILE A 404 -10.70 -27.70 -6.50
CA ILE A 404 -10.00 -28.43 -7.60
C ILE A 404 -8.53 -28.67 -7.31
N LYS A 405 -7.81 -27.70 -6.70
CA LYS A 405 -6.39 -27.81 -6.39
C LYS A 405 -6.08 -29.03 -5.50
N ALA A 406 -6.98 -29.38 -4.57
CA ALA A 406 -6.79 -30.54 -3.70
C ALA A 406 -6.74 -31.83 -4.50
N TYR A 407 -7.62 -32.01 -5.48
CA TYR A 407 -7.64 -33.20 -6.32
C TYR A 407 -6.34 -33.37 -7.12
N ILE A 408 -5.75 -32.29 -7.60
CA ILE A 408 -4.46 -32.39 -8.34
C ILE A 408 -3.30 -32.78 -7.43
N ILE A 409 -3.25 -32.21 -6.23
CA ILE A 409 -2.21 -32.60 -5.24
C ILE A 409 -2.47 -34.02 -4.77
N GLY A 410 -3.75 -34.41 -4.59
CA GLY A 410 -4.13 -35.79 -4.29
C GLY A 410 -3.70 -36.77 -5.38
N ALA A 411 -3.90 -36.43 -6.65
CA ALA A 411 -3.41 -37.24 -7.77
C ALA A 411 -1.88 -37.40 -7.74
N GLN A 412 -1.15 -36.34 -7.45
CA GLN A 412 0.30 -36.35 -7.33
C GLN A 412 0.77 -37.26 -6.16
N ALA A 413 0.10 -37.15 -5.00
CA ALA A 413 0.42 -37.96 -3.83
C ALA A 413 0.09 -39.45 -4.07
N ALA A 414 -1.07 -39.78 -4.65
CA ALA A 414 -1.49 -41.12 -5.00
C ALA A 414 -0.53 -41.75 -6.02
N PHE A 415 -0.14 -41.01 -7.05
CA PHE A 415 0.86 -41.45 -8.02
C PHE A 415 2.21 -41.74 -7.35
N GLY A 416 2.67 -40.84 -6.46
CA GLY A 416 3.91 -41.06 -5.71
C GLY A 416 3.88 -42.32 -4.83
N LYS A 417 2.71 -42.74 -4.36
CA LYS A 417 2.45 -43.97 -3.63
C LYS A 417 2.35 -45.22 -4.54
N GLY A 418 2.17 -45.01 -5.85
CA GLY A 418 1.96 -46.06 -6.84
C GLY A 418 0.50 -46.50 -7.01
N ASP A 419 -0.45 -45.75 -6.47
CA ASP A 419 -1.89 -46.00 -6.56
C ASP A 419 -2.45 -45.31 -7.82
N LEU A 420 -2.40 -46.01 -8.96
CA LEU A 420 -2.85 -45.51 -10.25
C LEU A 420 -4.37 -45.31 -10.29
N ASP A 421 -5.13 -46.19 -9.62
CA ASP A 421 -6.60 -46.11 -9.61
C ASP A 421 -7.05 -44.80 -8.90
N LYS A 422 -6.46 -44.53 -7.73
CA LYS A 422 -6.75 -43.30 -6.99
C LYS A 422 -6.24 -42.05 -7.70
N THR A 423 -5.10 -42.14 -8.38
CA THR A 423 -4.59 -41.04 -9.23
C THR A 423 -5.59 -40.68 -10.33
N LYS A 424 -6.15 -41.71 -11.00
CA LYS A 424 -7.15 -41.56 -12.05
C LYS A 424 -8.45 -40.97 -11.52
N GLU A 425 -8.94 -41.46 -10.37
CA GLU A 425 -10.13 -40.92 -9.70
C GLU A 425 -9.99 -39.43 -9.43
N PHE A 426 -8.90 -39.00 -8.79
CA PHE A 426 -8.65 -37.60 -8.52
C PHE A 426 -8.53 -36.75 -9.79
N ALA A 427 -7.82 -37.23 -10.81
CA ALA A 427 -7.68 -36.52 -12.08
C ALA A 427 -9.04 -36.34 -12.79
N GLN A 428 -9.88 -37.39 -12.81
CA GLN A 428 -11.22 -37.35 -13.40
C GLN A 428 -12.16 -36.41 -12.64
N THR A 429 -12.10 -36.40 -11.31
CA THR A 429 -12.87 -35.48 -10.48
C THR A 429 -12.47 -34.03 -10.76
N ALA A 430 -11.18 -33.73 -10.85
CA ALA A 430 -10.72 -32.38 -11.23
C ALA A 430 -11.26 -31.94 -12.60
N ILE A 431 -11.27 -32.84 -13.60
CA ILE A 431 -11.84 -32.56 -14.93
C ILE A 431 -13.37 -32.38 -14.87
N SER A 432 -14.07 -33.13 -14.01
CA SER A 432 -15.52 -32.99 -13.85
C SER A 432 -15.93 -31.66 -13.22
N LEU A 433 -15.09 -31.11 -12.32
CA LEU A 433 -15.31 -29.81 -11.71
C LEU A 433 -14.99 -28.64 -12.67
N ASP A 434 -13.94 -28.82 -13.47
CA ASP A 434 -13.61 -27.85 -14.54
C ASP A 434 -13.06 -28.61 -15.76
N ILE A 435 -13.88 -28.68 -16.82
CA ILE A 435 -13.53 -29.39 -18.05
C ILE A 435 -12.30 -28.80 -18.77
N ASN A 436 -11.95 -27.54 -18.49
CA ASN A 436 -10.80 -26.88 -19.07
C ASN A 436 -9.54 -26.96 -18.17
N TYR A 437 -9.58 -27.69 -17.08
CA TYR A 437 -8.47 -27.75 -16.13
C TYR A 437 -7.32 -28.64 -16.64
N ALA A 438 -6.37 -28.03 -17.29
CA ALA A 438 -5.25 -28.70 -18.00
C ALA A 438 -4.52 -29.76 -17.16
N LYS A 439 -4.27 -29.48 -15.86
CA LYS A 439 -3.57 -30.41 -14.96
C LYS A 439 -4.32 -31.72 -14.72
N GLY A 440 -5.65 -31.73 -14.80
CA GLY A 440 -6.45 -32.95 -14.71
C GLY A 440 -6.14 -33.90 -15.87
N TYR A 441 -6.11 -33.37 -17.10
CA TYR A 441 -5.73 -34.16 -18.29
C TYR A 441 -4.28 -34.61 -18.26
N TYR A 442 -3.37 -33.79 -17.74
CA TYR A 442 -1.97 -34.18 -17.54
C TYR A 442 -1.86 -35.42 -16.64
N TRP A 443 -2.51 -35.42 -15.46
CA TRP A 443 -2.46 -36.56 -14.56
C TRP A 443 -3.15 -37.80 -15.14
N LEU A 444 -4.22 -37.63 -15.88
CA LEU A 444 -4.85 -38.74 -16.60
C LEU A 444 -3.92 -39.31 -17.67
N ALA A 445 -3.20 -38.46 -18.41
CA ALA A 445 -2.18 -38.89 -19.36
C ALA A 445 -1.03 -39.67 -18.69
N VAL A 446 -0.61 -39.23 -17.49
CA VAL A 446 0.41 -39.93 -16.70
C VAL A 446 -0.07 -41.35 -16.35
N VAL A 447 -1.32 -41.49 -15.89
CA VAL A 447 -1.91 -42.82 -15.61
C VAL A 447 -1.94 -43.71 -16.86
N ARG A 448 -2.45 -43.15 -17.98
CA ARG A 448 -2.53 -43.88 -19.25
C ARG A 448 -1.16 -44.31 -19.77
N PHE A 449 -0.13 -43.46 -19.57
CA PHE A 449 1.24 -43.79 -19.92
C PHE A 449 1.79 -45.00 -19.10
N GLU A 450 1.54 -45.03 -17.79
CA GLU A 450 1.93 -46.12 -16.93
C GLU A 450 1.16 -47.43 -17.25
N GLU A 451 -0.11 -47.30 -17.66
CA GLU A 451 -0.92 -48.41 -18.19
C GLU A 451 -0.47 -48.87 -19.59
N LYS A 452 0.51 -48.20 -20.22
CA LYS A 452 1.03 -48.42 -21.58
C LYS A 452 0.02 -48.15 -22.69
N ASP A 453 -1.06 -47.42 -22.38
CA ASP A 453 -2.02 -46.93 -23.35
C ASP A 453 -1.54 -45.56 -23.90
N PHE A 454 -0.56 -45.62 -24.79
CA PHE A 454 0.12 -44.43 -25.28
C PHE A 454 -0.77 -43.56 -26.17
N ASP A 455 -1.75 -44.18 -26.83
CA ASP A 455 -2.63 -43.41 -27.75
C ASP A 455 -3.60 -42.56 -26.94
N GLU A 456 -4.18 -43.10 -25.87
CA GLU A 456 -5.02 -42.32 -24.96
C GLU A 456 -4.21 -41.28 -24.16
N ALA A 457 -2.95 -41.63 -23.78
CA ALA A 457 -2.04 -40.67 -23.14
C ALA A 457 -1.77 -39.45 -24.05
N ILE A 458 -1.55 -39.66 -25.35
CA ILE A 458 -1.35 -38.58 -26.34
C ILE A 458 -2.61 -37.72 -26.42
N GLU A 459 -3.80 -38.33 -26.49
CA GLU A 459 -5.05 -37.56 -26.58
C GLU A 459 -5.29 -36.70 -25.33
N CYS A 460 -5.07 -37.26 -24.15
CA CYS A 460 -5.12 -36.51 -22.90
C CYS A 460 -4.10 -35.35 -22.89
N MET A 461 -2.87 -35.57 -23.35
CA MET A 461 -1.87 -34.53 -23.41
C MET A 461 -2.21 -33.43 -24.44
N ARG A 462 -2.82 -33.77 -25.58
CA ARG A 462 -3.31 -32.75 -26.52
C ARG A 462 -4.32 -31.82 -25.88
N ARG A 463 -5.25 -32.37 -25.08
CA ARG A 463 -6.20 -31.56 -24.31
C ARG A 463 -5.50 -30.71 -23.26
N ALA A 464 -4.56 -31.26 -22.49
CA ALA A 464 -3.79 -30.49 -21.52
C ALA A 464 -3.08 -29.29 -22.18
N ILE A 465 -2.39 -29.52 -23.30
CA ILE A 465 -1.70 -28.49 -24.08
C ILE A 465 -2.70 -27.45 -24.65
N SER A 466 -3.87 -27.88 -25.13
CA SER A 466 -4.84 -26.94 -25.70
C SER A 466 -5.42 -25.97 -24.67
N TYR A 467 -5.46 -26.34 -23.39
CA TYR A 467 -5.95 -25.49 -22.30
C TYR A 467 -4.84 -24.66 -21.62
N ASP A 468 -3.57 -25.10 -21.74
CA ASP A 468 -2.41 -24.39 -21.18
C ASP A 468 -1.21 -24.57 -22.14
N VAL A 469 -1.16 -23.69 -23.15
CA VAL A 469 -0.20 -23.76 -24.27
C VAL A 469 1.21 -23.34 -23.87
N ASP A 470 1.38 -22.63 -22.76
CA ASP A 470 2.66 -22.09 -22.32
C ASP A 470 3.37 -22.98 -21.28
N ASN A 471 2.86 -24.19 -21.05
CA ASN A 471 3.39 -25.11 -20.06
C ASN A 471 4.41 -26.07 -20.68
N SER A 472 5.68 -25.76 -20.52
CA SER A 472 6.79 -26.57 -21.09
C SER A 472 6.82 -28.03 -20.60
N GLU A 473 6.31 -28.32 -19.39
CA GLU A 473 6.28 -29.70 -18.84
C GLU A 473 5.34 -30.60 -19.65
N TYR A 474 4.24 -30.04 -20.19
CA TYR A 474 3.32 -30.82 -21.00
C TYR A 474 3.93 -31.26 -22.32
N TYR A 475 4.68 -30.37 -22.97
CA TYR A 475 5.42 -30.71 -24.19
C TYR A 475 6.55 -31.69 -23.90
N ALA A 476 7.25 -31.53 -22.77
CA ALA A 476 8.28 -32.46 -22.35
C ALA A 476 7.73 -33.88 -22.09
N PHE A 477 6.53 -33.95 -21.45
CA PHE A 477 5.88 -35.25 -21.22
C PHE A 477 5.34 -35.85 -22.51
N MET A 478 4.77 -35.08 -23.42
CA MET A 478 4.39 -35.51 -24.76
C MET A 478 5.60 -36.08 -25.52
N SER A 479 6.75 -35.41 -25.46
CA SER A 479 8.00 -35.89 -26.01
C SER A 479 8.42 -37.26 -25.42
N LYS A 480 8.28 -37.44 -24.09
CA LYS A 480 8.55 -38.70 -23.39
C LYS A 480 7.67 -39.85 -23.92
N ILE A 481 6.39 -39.59 -24.17
CA ILE A 481 5.46 -40.59 -24.72
C ILE A 481 5.92 -41.01 -26.12
N TYR A 482 6.22 -40.07 -27.03
CA TYR A 482 6.70 -40.39 -28.37
C TYR A 482 8.06 -41.06 -28.39
N GLU A 483 8.96 -40.69 -27.49
CA GLU A 483 10.26 -41.36 -27.31
C GLU A 483 10.06 -42.84 -26.92
N THR A 484 9.15 -43.13 -26.00
CA THR A 484 8.80 -44.48 -25.57
C THR A 484 8.20 -45.31 -26.73
N LYS A 485 7.42 -44.67 -27.61
CA LYS A 485 6.91 -45.26 -28.85
C LYS A 485 8.01 -45.41 -29.93
N LYS A 486 9.23 -44.94 -29.69
CA LYS A 486 10.36 -44.87 -30.63
C LYS A 486 10.12 -43.93 -31.83
N ASP A 487 9.16 -43.02 -31.75
CA ASP A 487 9.01 -41.96 -32.71
C ASP A 487 9.87 -40.75 -32.33
N TYR A 488 11.16 -40.86 -32.61
CA TYR A 488 12.14 -39.84 -32.26
C TYR A 488 11.95 -38.55 -33.03
N SER A 489 11.21 -38.55 -34.14
CA SER A 489 10.91 -37.34 -34.90
C SER A 489 9.89 -36.47 -34.16
N ALA A 490 8.76 -37.04 -33.76
CA ALA A 490 7.74 -36.35 -32.99
C ALA A 490 8.29 -35.98 -31.59
N ALA A 491 9.04 -36.89 -30.93
CA ALA A 491 9.66 -36.59 -29.65
C ALA A 491 10.57 -35.35 -29.71
N LEU A 492 11.40 -35.25 -30.74
CA LEU A 492 12.28 -34.09 -30.92
C LEU A 492 11.50 -32.77 -31.15
N GLU A 493 10.40 -32.82 -31.88
CA GLU A 493 9.57 -31.66 -32.17
C GLU A 493 8.95 -31.10 -30.88
N TYR A 494 8.29 -31.95 -30.10
CA TYR A 494 7.71 -31.54 -28.81
C TYR A 494 8.77 -31.09 -27.79
N MET A 495 9.96 -31.71 -27.77
CA MET A 495 11.03 -31.26 -26.87
C MET A 495 11.59 -29.88 -27.26
N LYS A 496 11.60 -29.52 -28.54
CA LYS A 496 11.96 -28.18 -29.01
C LYS A 496 10.94 -27.14 -28.57
N GLU A 497 9.66 -27.47 -28.62
CA GLU A 497 8.62 -26.59 -28.08
C GLU A 497 8.80 -26.36 -26.57
N ALA A 498 9.08 -27.41 -25.80
CA ALA A 498 9.39 -27.29 -24.36
C ALA A 498 10.60 -26.37 -24.12
N GLU A 499 11.69 -26.53 -24.93
CA GLU A 499 12.88 -25.65 -24.87
C GLU A 499 12.54 -24.20 -25.21
N SER A 500 11.73 -23.99 -26.26
CA SER A 500 11.31 -22.68 -26.72
C SER A 500 10.52 -21.90 -25.65
N ILE A 501 9.63 -22.59 -24.92
CA ILE A 501 8.79 -21.99 -23.90
C ILE A 501 9.58 -21.64 -22.63
N SER A 502 10.41 -22.56 -22.13
CA SER A 502 11.09 -22.38 -20.83
C SER A 502 12.50 -21.81 -20.91
N GLY A 503 13.20 -22.03 -22.03
CA GLY A 503 14.64 -21.74 -22.18
C GLY A 503 15.55 -22.62 -21.30
N ASP A 504 15.03 -23.67 -20.65
CA ASP A 504 15.78 -24.48 -19.69
C ASP A 504 16.87 -25.33 -20.39
N THR A 505 18.06 -25.33 -19.76
CA THR A 505 19.22 -26.07 -20.26
C THR A 505 19.02 -27.59 -20.29
N GLN A 506 18.15 -28.13 -19.41
CA GLN A 506 17.81 -29.56 -19.40
C GLN A 506 17.04 -29.95 -20.67
N TYR A 507 16.10 -29.14 -21.15
CA TYR A 507 15.39 -29.40 -22.40
C TYR A 507 16.32 -29.26 -23.61
N ARG A 508 17.22 -28.26 -23.60
CA ARG A 508 18.28 -28.15 -24.62
C ARG A 508 19.15 -29.37 -24.72
N THR A 509 19.50 -29.97 -23.59
CA THR A 509 20.28 -31.22 -23.53
C THR A 509 19.48 -32.40 -24.10
N ALA A 510 18.17 -32.48 -23.75
CA ALA A 510 17.27 -33.49 -24.29
C ALA A 510 17.06 -33.37 -25.80
N VAL A 511 16.95 -32.13 -26.34
CA VAL A 511 16.89 -31.86 -27.79
C VAL A 511 18.11 -32.40 -28.51
N LYS A 512 19.34 -32.15 -27.99
CA LYS A 512 20.58 -32.67 -28.59
C LYS A 512 20.62 -34.20 -28.60
N ARG A 513 20.19 -34.84 -27.50
CA ARG A 513 20.13 -36.32 -27.37
C ARG A 513 19.14 -36.91 -28.38
N LEU A 514 17.92 -36.37 -28.46
CA LEU A 514 16.89 -36.84 -29.39
C LEU A 514 17.28 -36.65 -30.86
N ALA A 515 17.95 -35.52 -31.18
CA ALA A 515 18.47 -35.29 -32.52
C ALA A 515 19.54 -36.30 -32.95
N GLY A 516 20.32 -36.83 -32.00
CA GLY A 516 21.23 -37.94 -32.21
C GLY A 516 20.49 -39.25 -32.53
N LEU A 517 19.47 -39.59 -31.74
CA LEU A 517 18.65 -40.80 -31.91
C LEU A 517 17.83 -40.81 -33.21
N LYS A 518 17.43 -39.67 -33.74
CA LYS A 518 16.72 -39.52 -35.03
C LYS A 518 17.63 -39.87 -36.23
N LYS A 519 18.96 -39.74 -36.09
CA LYS A 519 19.92 -39.95 -37.18
C LYS A 519 20.43 -41.41 -37.26
N GLY A 520 20.25 -42.18 -36.24
CA GLY A 520 20.60 -43.60 -36.17
C GLY A 520 19.39 -44.48 -36.43
#